data_4493f608189cd31a66899ee75789d6bc
#
_entry.id   4493f608189cd31a66899ee75789d6bc
#
_cell.length_a   1.000
_cell.length_b   1.000
_cell.length_c   1.000
_cell.angle_alpha   90.00
_cell.angle_beta   90.00
_cell.angle_gamma   90.00
#
_symmetry.space_group_name_H-M   'P 1'
#
loop_
_entity.id
_entity.type
_entity.pdbx_description
1 polymer ?
#
loop_
_entity_poly.entity_id
_entity_poly.type
_entity_poly.pdbx_seq_one_letter_code
_entity_poly.pdbx_strand_id
1 'polypeptide(L)'
;MHENKFNPKCIFLDLDGTIVDPRQAYFEAAQIGFRAIGQELPEMKSILEIPKRMEQGLGFSDLVCGDLNKFTTVYLQSYHVFTEGKTRLLPNVPKAIEILSQKAKLALITMRHVPNQAVVKELDHFGIGKYFSSVMTAFDTTKPKPSPEAIFKCIQNFNVEICDCLMAGDSVNDIKAGKAAGVKTVGLLSGLYYHEELVKEEPDMILSDLTKLPDVIY
;
A
#
# COMPACT_ATOMS: atom_id res chain seq x y z
N MET A 1 8.69 22.00 21.50
CA MET A 1 8.25 20.62 21.13
C MET A 1 9.28 20.11 20.13
N HIS A 2 10.10 19.13 20.51
CA HIS A 2 11.00 18.49 19.54
C HIS A 2 10.08 17.70 18.58
N GLU A 3 9.92 18.20 17.37
CA GLU A 3 9.28 17.45 16.31
C GLU A 3 10.09 16.15 16.14
N ASN A 4 9.42 15.00 16.27
CA ASN A 4 10.02 13.71 15.99
C ASN A 4 10.36 13.68 14.49
N LYS A 5 11.64 13.95 14.18
CA LYS A 5 12.14 13.87 12.81
C LYS A 5 12.95 12.60 12.65
N PHE A 6 12.85 12.01 11.48
CA PHE A 6 13.55 10.78 11.11
C PHE A 6 14.77 11.12 10.23
N ASN A 7 15.79 10.27 10.29
CA ASN A 7 16.96 10.37 9.40
C ASN A 7 17.25 8.99 8.76
N PRO A 8 16.31 8.45 7.96
CA PRO A 8 16.47 7.14 7.35
C PRO A 8 17.44 7.20 6.16
N LYS A 9 18.20 6.13 5.97
CA LYS A 9 18.96 5.87 4.74
C LYS A 9 18.13 5.13 3.71
N CYS A 10 17.03 4.48 4.16
CA CYS A 10 16.08 3.78 3.29
C CYS A 10 14.64 4.02 3.75
N ILE A 11 13.75 4.29 2.80
CA ILE A 11 12.31 4.44 3.01
C ILE A 11 11.59 3.41 2.15
N PHE A 12 10.80 2.58 2.81
CA PHE A 12 9.87 1.64 2.17
C PHE A 12 8.51 2.33 2.06
N LEU A 13 7.96 2.36 0.86
CA LEU A 13 6.64 2.95 0.56
C LEU A 13 5.68 1.87 0.08
N ASP A 14 4.46 1.90 0.57
CA ASP A 14 3.36 1.17 -0.05
C ASP A 14 2.90 1.87 -1.34
N LEU A 15 2.03 1.22 -2.12
CA LEU A 15 1.53 1.72 -3.40
C LEU A 15 0.08 2.21 -3.30
N ASP A 16 -0.85 1.28 -3.02
CA ASP A 16 -2.30 1.52 -3.08
C ASP A 16 -2.79 2.27 -1.84
N GLY A 17 -3.31 3.48 -2.00
CA GLY A 17 -3.69 4.35 -0.89
C GLY A 17 -2.54 5.22 -0.36
N THR A 18 -1.31 4.97 -0.80
CA THR A 18 -0.10 5.71 -0.40
C THR A 18 0.45 6.56 -1.55
N ILE A 19 0.66 5.97 -2.71
CA ILE A 19 1.16 6.64 -3.93
C ILE A 19 0.03 6.85 -4.93
N VAL A 20 -0.83 5.83 -5.11
CA VAL A 20 -1.95 5.86 -6.04
C VAL A 20 -3.28 5.71 -5.31
N ASP A 21 -4.34 6.26 -5.91
CA ASP A 21 -5.71 6.05 -5.45
C ASP A 21 -6.32 4.83 -6.16
N PRO A 22 -6.56 3.71 -5.45
CA PRO A 22 -7.12 2.50 -6.02
C PRO A 22 -8.66 2.45 -5.96
N ARG A 23 -9.33 3.45 -5.36
CA ARG A 23 -10.78 3.38 -5.06
C ARG A 23 -11.63 3.15 -6.29
N GLN A 24 -11.28 3.76 -7.43
CA GLN A 24 -12.00 3.54 -8.68
C GLN A 24 -11.85 2.09 -9.17
N ALA A 25 -10.65 1.51 -9.08
CA ALA A 25 -10.41 0.12 -9.47
C ALA A 25 -11.17 -0.86 -8.56
N TYR A 26 -11.22 -0.60 -7.25
CA TYR A 26 -12.01 -1.38 -6.30
C TYR A 26 -13.51 -1.32 -6.63
N PHE A 27 -14.02 -0.13 -6.94
CA PHE A 27 -15.43 0.05 -7.30
C PHE A 27 -15.79 -0.72 -8.57
N GLU A 28 -15.03 -0.58 -9.64
CA GLU A 28 -15.28 -1.25 -10.91
C GLU A 28 -15.17 -2.78 -10.79
N ALA A 29 -14.18 -3.26 -10.04
CA ALA A 29 -14.03 -4.69 -9.75
C ALA A 29 -15.23 -5.24 -8.96
N ALA A 30 -15.68 -4.50 -7.93
CA ALA A 30 -16.86 -4.87 -7.16
C ALA A 30 -18.12 -4.91 -8.02
N GLN A 31 -18.32 -3.92 -8.89
CA GLN A 31 -19.45 -3.87 -9.80
C GLN A 31 -19.55 -5.13 -10.69
N ILE A 32 -18.41 -5.61 -11.20
CA ILE A 32 -18.36 -6.84 -11.99
C ILE A 32 -18.57 -8.07 -11.11
N GLY A 33 -17.96 -8.12 -9.94
CA GLY A 33 -18.11 -9.22 -8.99
C GLY A 33 -19.56 -9.41 -8.54
N PHE A 34 -20.23 -8.33 -8.10
CA PHE A 34 -21.63 -8.37 -7.68
C PHE A 34 -22.57 -8.75 -8.82
N ARG A 35 -22.35 -8.22 -10.03
CA ARG A 35 -23.11 -8.61 -11.24
C ARG A 35 -22.96 -10.10 -11.54
N ALA A 36 -21.75 -10.66 -11.38
CA ALA A 36 -21.50 -12.08 -11.67
C ALA A 36 -22.27 -13.04 -10.76
N ILE A 37 -22.61 -12.60 -9.53
CA ILE A 37 -23.41 -13.39 -8.58
C ILE A 37 -24.90 -12.99 -8.54
N GLY A 38 -25.31 -12.03 -9.40
CA GLY A 38 -26.71 -11.57 -9.47
C GLY A 38 -27.15 -10.73 -8.27
N GLN A 39 -26.23 -10.11 -7.55
CA GLN A 39 -26.51 -9.23 -6.41
C GLN A 39 -26.43 -7.76 -6.85
N GLU A 40 -27.30 -6.91 -6.28
CA GLU A 40 -27.22 -5.47 -6.46
C GLU A 40 -25.94 -4.90 -5.82
N LEU A 41 -25.44 -3.83 -6.41
CA LEU A 41 -24.22 -3.16 -5.93
C LEU A 41 -24.53 -2.45 -4.60
N PRO A 42 -23.79 -2.74 -3.51
CA PRO A 42 -24.00 -2.04 -2.25
C PRO A 42 -23.41 -0.62 -2.25
N GLU A 43 -23.59 0.10 -1.14
CA GLU A 43 -23.00 1.43 -0.96
C GLU A 43 -21.48 1.40 -1.09
N MET A 44 -20.88 2.52 -1.53
CA MET A 44 -19.44 2.68 -1.69
C MET A 44 -18.65 2.29 -0.42
N LYS A 45 -19.17 2.64 0.77
CA LYS A 45 -18.54 2.29 2.04
C LYS A 45 -18.39 0.78 2.20
N SER A 46 -19.42 0.01 1.89
CA SER A 46 -19.38 -1.46 1.96
C SER A 46 -18.45 -2.05 0.89
N ILE A 47 -18.40 -1.44 -0.29
CA ILE A 47 -17.49 -1.85 -1.37
C ILE A 47 -16.03 -1.70 -0.92
N LEU A 48 -15.67 -0.58 -0.28
CA LEU A 48 -14.30 -0.32 0.16
C LEU A 48 -13.89 -1.15 1.41
N GLU A 49 -14.86 -1.68 2.17
CA GLU A 49 -14.58 -2.65 3.23
C GLU A 49 -14.10 -4.01 2.69
N ILE A 50 -14.47 -4.39 1.47
CA ILE A 50 -14.07 -5.68 0.88
C ILE A 50 -12.54 -5.78 0.73
N PRO A 51 -11.85 -4.90 -0.03
CA PRO A 51 -10.39 -4.97 -0.16
C PRO A 51 -9.67 -4.85 1.19
N LYS A 52 -10.17 -4.00 2.09
CA LYS A 52 -9.60 -3.81 3.42
C LYS A 52 -9.65 -5.09 4.26
N ARG A 53 -10.80 -5.81 4.27
CA ARG A 53 -10.93 -7.08 4.97
C ARG A 53 -10.13 -8.20 4.30
N MET A 54 -10.09 -8.23 2.96
CA MET A 54 -9.27 -9.19 2.22
C MET A 54 -7.79 -9.02 2.58
N GLU A 55 -7.29 -7.81 2.63
CA GLU A 55 -5.92 -7.49 3.01
C GLU A 55 -5.57 -7.97 4.42
N GLN A 56 -6.52 -7.89 5.35
CA GLN A 56 -6.36 -8.37 6.72
C GLN A 56 -6.61 -9.87 6.89
N GLY A 57 -7.01 -10.59 5.82
CA GLY A 57 -7.44 -11.98 5.92
C GLY A 57 -8.76 -12.18 6.68
N LEU A 58 -9.58 -11.13 6.78
CA LEU A 58 -10.88 -11.17 7.43
C LEU A 58 -11.97 -11.62 6.46
N GLY A 59 -12.99 -12.30 6.99
CA GLY A 59 -14.19 -12.65 6.22
C GLY A 59 -15.03 -11.43 5.86
N PHE A 60 -15.73 -11.48 4.71
CA PHE A 60 -16.66 -10.45 4.24
C PHE A 60 -17.98 -11.03 3.69
N SER A 61 -18.35 -12.23 4.18
CA SER A 61 -19.59 -12.91 3.79
C SER A 61 -20.87 -12.16 4.22
N ASP A 62 -20.76 -11.23 5.15
CA ASP A 62 -21.83 -10.29 5.55
C ASP A 62 -22.08 -9.19 4.50
N LEU A 63 -21.10 -8.92 3.64
CA LEU A 63 -21.17 -7.93 2.57
C LEU A 63 -21.58 -8.55 1.22
N VAL A 64 -21.36 -9.86 1.05
CA VAL A 64 -21.60 -10.60 -0.19
C VAL A 64 -22.57 -11.75 0.06
N CYS A 65 -23.83 -11.55 -0.32
CA CYS A 65 -24.88 -12.57 -0.17
C CYS A 65 -24.89 -13.45 -1.42
N GLY A 66 -24.36 -14.69 -1.32
CA GLY A 66 -24.36 -15.62 -2.46
C GLY A 66 -23.06 -16.41 -2.59
N ASP A 67 -22.66 -16.71 -3.81
CA ASP A 67 -21.43 -17.44 -4.10
C ASP A 67 -20.20 -16.56 -3.87
N LEU A 68 -19.68 -16.58 -2.62
CA LEU A 68 -18.51 -15.83 -2.21
C LEU A 68 -17.26 -16.20 -3.01
N ASN A 69 -17.08 -17.47 -3.35
CA ASN A 69 -15.92 -17.93 -4.12
C ASN A 69 -15.94 -17.38 -5.54
N LYS A 70 -17.11 -17.43 -6.19
CA LYS A 70 -17.30 -16.83 -7.52
C LYS A 70 -17.09 -15.33 -7.48
N PHE A 71 -17.69 -14.64 -6.49
CA PHE A 71 -17.46 -13.21 -6.30
C PHE A 71 -15.97 -12.90 -6.17
N THR A 72 -15.27 -13.53 -5.24
CA THR A 72 -13.85 -13.29 -4.96
C THR A 72 -12.98 -13.50 -6.20
N THR A 73 -13.22 -14.59 -6.93
CA THR A 73 -12.47 -14.90 -8.16
C THR A 73 -12.66 -13.79 -9.20
N VAL A 74 -13.91 -13.43 -9.49
CA VAL A 74 -14.24 -12.40 -10.48
C VAL A 74 -13.75 -11.02 -10.06
N TYR A 75 -13.91 -10.68 -8.77
CA TYR A 75 -13.43 -9.43 -8.20
C TYR A 75 -11.92 -9.27 -8.36
N LEU A 76 -11.12 -10.26 -7.95
CA LEU A 76 -9.66 -10.20 -8.03
C LEU A 76 -9.17 -10.14 -9.48
N GLN A 77 -9.75 -10.95 -10.38
CA GLN A 77 -9.42 -10.88 -11.81
C GLN A 77 -9.72 -9.51 -12.41
N SER A 78 -10.88 -8.94 -12.08
CA SER A 78 -11.27 -7.61 -12.56
C SER A 78 -10.38 -6.52 -11.96
N TYR A 79 -10.04 -6.60 -10.68
CA TYR A 79 -9.16 -5.65 -10.01
C TYR A 79 -7.79 -5.58 -10.70
N HIS A 80 -7.18 -6.73 -11.02
CA HIS A 80 -5.90 -6.76 -11.73
C HIS A 80 -5.96 -6.07 -13.10
N VAL A 81 -7.03 -6.31 -13.86
CA VAL A 81 -7.23 -5.65 -15.17
C VAL A 81 -7.38 -4.13 -15.02
N PHE A 82 -8.09 -3.67 -13.99
CA PHE A 82 -8.34 -2.24 -13.80
C PHE A 82 -7.15 -1.50 -13.21
N THR A 83 -6.30 -2.13 -12.40
CA THR A 83 -5.08 -1.49 -11.91
C THR A 83 -4.08 -1.21 -13.03
N GLU A 84 -4.05 -2.00 -14.10
CA GLU A 84 -3.14 -1.80 -15.26
C GLU A 84 -3.42 -0.54 -16.11
N GLY A 85 -4.25 0.41 -15.68
CA GLY A 85 -4.48 1.62 -16.48
C GLY A 85 -5.47 2.61 -15.91
N LYS A 86 -6.03 2.35 -14.73
CA LYS A 86 -7.07 3.18 -14.11
C LYS A 86 -6.73 3.73 -12.73
N THR A 87 -5.62 3.31 -12.14
CA THR A 87 -5.09 3.95 -10.95
C THR A 87 -4.59 5.35 -11.29
N ARG A 88 -4.72 6.25 -10.35
CA ARG A 88 -4.28 7.65 -10.50
C ARG A 88 -3.35 7.99 -9.36
N LEU A 89 -2.32 8.76 -9.65
CA LEU A 89 -1.47 9.33 -8.60
C LEU A 89 -2.31 10.15 -7.62
N LEU A 90 -2.02 9.99 -6.34
CA LEU A 90 -2.51 10.92 -5.34
C LEU A 90 -1.89 12.31 -5.57
N PRO A 91 -2.62 13.40 -5.26
CA PRO A 91 -2.16 14.76 -5.54
C PRO A 91 -0.80 15.06 -4.91
N ASN A 92 0.09 15.69 -5.66
CA ASN A 92 1.43 16.13 -5.24
C ASN A 92 2.40 15.03 -4.79
N VAL A 93 2.03 13.76 -4.86
CA VAL A 93 2.89 12.61 -4.51
C VAL A 93 4.17 12.55 -5.36
N PRO A 94 4.17 12.82 -6.67
CA PRO A 94 5.42 12.81 -7.46
C PRO A 94 6.48 13.75 -6.90
N LYS A 95 6.08 14.95 -6.44
CA LYS A 95 7.02 15.91 -5.84
C LYS A 95 7.57 15.43 -4.50
N ALA A 96 6.72 14.82 -3.68
CA ALA A 96 7.16 14.24 -2.40
C ALA A 96 8.17 13.10 -2.62
N ILE A 97 7.92 12.19 -3.58
CA ILE A 97 8.84 11.10 -3.94
C ILE A 97 10.17 11.66 -4.44
N GLU A 98 10.16 12.67 -5.31
CA GLU A 98 11.37 13.34 -5.78
C GLU A 98 12.21 13.87 -4.61
N ILE A 99 11.59 14.58 -3.66
CA ILE A 99 12.29 15.12 -2.47
C ILE A 99 12.82 13.98 -1.59
N LEU A 100 12.03 12.96 -1.32
CA LEU A 100 12.45 11.82 -0.50
C LEU A 100 13.61 11.06 -1.14
N SER A 101 13.63 10.91 -2.48
CA SER A 101 14.70 10.22 -3.20
C SER A 101 16.07 10.92 -3.10
N GLN A 102 16.08 12.22 -2.78
CA GLN A 102 17.31 12.98 -2.52
C GLN A 102 17.85 12.77 -1.11
N LYS A 103 17.00 12.28 -0.19
CA LYS A 103 17.33 12.09 1.22
C LYS A 103 17.65 10.65 1.57
N ALA A 104 17.00 9.68 0.91
CA ALA A 104 17.12 8.26 1.19
C ALA A 104 16.92 7.40 -0.06
N LYS A 105 17.38 6.14 -0.03
CA LYS A 105 17.00 5.13 -1.03
C LYS A 105 15.52 4.81 -0.86
N LEU A 106 14.78 4.76 -1.96
CA LEU A 106 13.37 4.38 -1.95
C LEU A 106 13.19 2.96 -2.46
N ALA A 107 12.37 2.18 -1.75
CA ALA A 107 11.85 0.92 -2.25
C ALA A 107 10.32 0.90 -2.12
N LEU A 108 9.66 0.33 -3.12
CA LEU A 108 8.23 0.08 -3.09
C LEU A 108 7.96 -1.33 -2.59
N ILE A 109 7.00 -1.50 -1.68
CA ILE A 109 6.55 -2.80 -1.17
C ILE A 109 5.02 -2.84 -1.19
N THR A 110 4.44 -3.57 -2.15
CA THR A 110 2.99 -3.64 -2.34
C THR A 110 2.43 -5.06 -2.11
N MET A 111 1.16 -5.14 -1.71
CA MET A 111 0.40 -6.40 -1.58
C MET A 111 -0.15 -6.91 -2.92
N ARG A 112 0.04 -6.19 -4.03
CA ARG A 112 -0.46 -6.63 -5.33
C ARG A 112 0.17 -7.96 -5.76
N HIS A 113 -0.68 -8.90 -6.17
CA HIS A 113 -0.29 -10.22 -6.68
C HIS A 113 -0.03 -10.17 -8.19
N VAL A 114 0.97 -9.39 -8.58
CA VAL A 114 1.40 -9.21 -9.98
C VAL A 114 2.92 -9.27 -10.05
N PRO A 115 3.50 -9.62 -11.23
CA PRO A 115 4.94 -9.50 -11.42
C PRO A 115 5.42 -8.07 -11.16
N ASN A 116 6.58 -7.90 -10.52
CA ASN A 116 7.12 -6.58 -10.18
C ASN A 116 7.29 -5.67 -11.41
N GLN A 117 7.59 -6.24 -12.59
CA GLN A 117 7.68 -5.49 -13.85
C GLN A 117 6.38 -4.77 -14.22
N ALA A 118 5.20 -5.28 -13.83
CA ALA A 118 3.93 -4.60 -14.08
C ALA A 118 3.85 -3.31 -13.24
N VAL A 119 4.26 -3.37 -11.98
CA VAL A 119 4.32 -2.20 -11.10
C VAL A 119 5.40 -1.21 -11.56
N VAL A 120 6.57 -1.69 -11.97
CA VAL A 120 7.63 -0.82 -12.53
C VAL A 120 7.11 -0.04 -13.75
N LYS A 121 6.42 -0.71 -14.69
CA LYS A 121 5.81 -0.03 -15.85
C LYS A 121 4.78 1.03 -15.45
N GLU A 122 3.98 0.77 -14.42
CA GLU A 122 3.02 1.74 -13.89
C GLU A 122 3.72 2.97 -13.30
N LEU A 123 4.77 2.75 -12.49
CA LEU A 123 5.58 3.84 -11.94
C LEU A 123 6.30 4.65 -13.03
N ASP A 124 6.78 3.97 -14.09
CA ASP A 124 7.40 4.62 -15.26
C ASP A 124 6.39 5.45 -16.05
N HIS A 125 5.17 4.94 -16.23
CA HIS A 125 4.07 5.70 -16.85
C HIS A 125 3.76 6.98 -16.06
N PHE A 126 3.85 6.94 -14.75
CA PHE A 126 3.71 8.11 -13.87
C PHE A 126 4.96 9.00 -13.81
N GLY A 127 6.06 8.62 -14.44
CA GLY A 127 7.32 9.36 -14.45
C GLY A 127 8.10 9.31 -13.12
N ILE A 128 7.72 8.41 -12.20
CA ILE A 128 8.33 8.29 -10.87
C ILE A 128 9.17 7.02 -10.68
N GLY A 129 9.15 6.08 -11.63
CA GLY A 129 9.87 4.80 -11.53
C GLY A 129 11.37 4.98 -11.25
N LYS A 130 12.00 6.00 -11.86
CA LYS A 130 13.42 6.33 -11.70
C LYS A 130 13.86 6.64 -10.25
N TYR A 131 12.93 6.93 -9.36
CA TYR A 131 13.23 7.25 -7.95
C TYR A 131 13.29 6.01 -7.06
N PHE A 132 12.82 4.87 -7.56
CA PHE A 132 12.80 3.63 -6.78
C PHE A 132 13.99 2.74 -7.12
N SER A 133 14.76 2.37 -6.10
CA SER A 133 15.88 1.45 -6.21
C SER A 133 15.44 -0.02 -6.18
N SER A 134 14.23 -0.31 -5.72
CA SER A 134 13.64 -1.66 -5.69
C SER A 134 12.11 -1.56 -5.70
N VAL A 135 11.48 -2.54 -6.34
CA VAL A 135 10.02 -2.75 -6.33
C VAL A 135 9.77 -4.20 -5.95
N MET A 136 9.01 -4.41 -4.87
CA MET A 136 8.63 -5.71 -4.34
C MET A 136 7.12 -5.85 -4.34
N THR A 137 6.62 -6.93 -4.91
CA THR A 137 5.20 -7.30 -4.90
C THR A 137 4.96 -8.52 -4.02
N ALA A 138 3.71 -8.92 -3.84
CA ALA A 138 3.40 -10.16 -3.13
C ALA A 138 4.03 -11.40 -3.80
N PHE A 139 4.34 -11.37 -5.10
CA PHE A 139 5.02 -12.48 -5.79
C PHE A 139 6.51 -12.59 -5.48
N ASP A 140 7.12 -11.53 -4.98
CA ASP A 140 8.54 -11.54 -4.63
C ASP A 140 8.80 -12.10 -3.22
N THR A 141 7.75 -12.46 -2.48
CA THR A 141 7.82 -12.98 -1.11
C THR A 141 7.04 -14.27 -0.94
N THR A 142 7.44 -15.10 0.01
CA THR A 142 6.66 -16.28 0.43
C THR A 142 5.52 -15.89 1.34
N LYS A 143 5.71 -14.79 2.11
CA LYS A 143 4.72 -14.19 3.00
C LYS A 143 4.71 -12.67 2.76
N PRO A 144 3.65 -12.12 2.13
CA PRO A 144 3.53 -10.68 1.99
C PRO A 144 3.24 -9.99 3.33
N LYS A 145 3.17 -8.65 3.33
CA LYS A 145 2.77 -7.87 4.52
C LYS A 145 1.49 -8.48 5.16
N PRO A 146 1.40 -8.61 6.48
CA PRO A 146 2.23 -8.01 7.52
C PRO A 146 3.56 -8.72 7.84
N SER A 147 3.99 -9.70 7.05
CA SER A 147 5.32 -10.29 7.21
C SER A 147 6.41 -9.25 6.88
N PRO A 148 7.53 -9.22 7.65
CA PRO A 148 8.65 -8.34 7.36
C PRO A 148 9.55 -8.80 6.22
N GLU A 149 9.22 -9.89 5.54
CA GLU A 149 10.11 -10.55 4.56
C GLU A 149 10.59 -9.61 3.45
N ALA A 150 9.66 -8.83 2.84
CA ALA A 150 10.01 -7.87 1.80
C ALA A 150 10.96 -6.78 2.31
N ILE A 151 10.74 -6.30 3.55
CA ILE A 151 11.58 -5.28 4.18
C ILE A 151 13.00 -5.84 4.37
N PHE A 152 13.15 -7.05 4.91
CA PHE A 152 14.47 -7.67 5.10
C PHE A 152 15.20 -7.92 3.79
N LYS A 153 14.51 -8.34 2.72
CA LYS A 153 15.11 -8.48 1.38
C LYS A 153 15.66 -7.14 0.88
N CYS A 154 14.91 -6.05 1.05
CA CYS A 154 15.37 -4.72 0.65
C CYS A 154 16.56 -4.25 1.51
N ILE A 155 16.52 -4.43 2.83
CA ILE A 155 17.63 -4.09 3.75
C ILE A 155 18.93 -4.79 3.33
N GLN A 156 18.84 -6.11 3.06
CA GLN A 156 19.97 -6.90 2.62
C GLN A 156 20.51 -6.40 1.27
N ASN A 157 19.64 -6.16 0.29
CA ASN A 157 20.04 -5.70 -1.04
C ASN A 157 20.66 -4.30 -1.03
N PHE A 158 20.22 -3.44 -0.12
CA PHE A 158 20.72 -2.06 -0.01
C PHE A 158 21.93 -1.92 0.92
N ASN A 159 22.23 -2.97 1.68
CA ASN A 159 23.28 -2.99 2.70
C ASN A 159 23.15 -1.80 3.68
N VAL A 160 21.96 -1.69 4.29
CA VAL A 160 21.62 -0.66 5.27
C VAL A 160 21.26 -1.31 6.61
N GLU A 161 21.42 -0.57 7.71
CA GLU A 161 21.05 -1.04 9.04
C GLU A 161 19.52 -0.89 9.26
N ILE A 162 18.94 -1.77 10.06
CA ILE A 162 17.50 -1.76 10.38
C ILE A 162 17.08 -0.41 10.99
N CYS A 163 17.89 0.12 11.90
CA CYS A 163 17.62 1.41 12.57
C CYS A 163 17.64 2.62 11.63
N ASP A 164 18.25 2.48 10.45
CA ASP A 164 18.30 3.50 9.40
C ASP A 164 17.14 3.38 8.40
N CYS A 165 16.12 2.59 8.71
CA CYS A 165 15.02 2.31 7.80
C CYS A 165 13.68 2.79 8.34
N LEU A 166 12.78 3.17 7.42
CA LEU A 166 11.42 3.61 7.72
C LEU A 166 10.44 2.96 6.74
N MET A 167 9.31 2.44 7.26
CA MET A 167 8.16 2.01 6.46
C MET A 167 7.04 3.04 6.56
N ALA A 168 6.52 3.51 5.42
CA ALA A 168 5.37 4.40 5.36
C ALA A 168 4.29 3.80 4.45
N GLY A 169 3.07 3.71 4.95
CA GLY A 169 1.92 3.20 4.22
C GLY A 169 0.61 3.53 4.92
N ASP A 170 -0.51 3.28 4.24
CA ASP A 170 -1.84 3.64 4.72
C ASP A 170 -2.55 2.49 5.45
N SER A 171 -1.99 1.28 5.44
CA SER A 171 -2.65 0.10 6.01
C SER A 171 -2.04 -0.35 7.35
N VAL A 172 -2.84 -1.06 8.14
CA VAL A 172 -2.37 -1.73 9.36
C VAL A 172 -1.27 -2.76 9.06
N ASN A 173 -1.27 -3.35 7.85
CA ASN A 173 -0.27 -4.33 7.45
C ASN A 173 1.10 -3.69 7.19
N ASP A 174 1.15 -2.41 6.77
CA ASP A 174 2.40 -1.66 6.63
C ASP A 174 3.06 -1.43 7.98
N ILE A 175 2.25 -0.98 8.94
CA ILE A 175 2.73 -0.71 10.30
C ILE A 175 3.20 -2.02 10.97
N LYS A 176 2.40 -3.10 10.86
CA LYS A 176 2.77 -4.41 11.40
C LYS A 176 4.05 -4.97 10.78
N ALA A 177 4.19 -4.87 9.44
CA ALA A 177 5.41 -5.32 8.74
C ALA A 177 6.63 -4.52 9.17
N GLY A 178 6.51 -3.19 9.28
CA GLY A 178 7.58 -2.32 9.74
C GLY A 178 7.99 -2.62 11.19
N LYS A 179 7.03 -2.75 12.09
CA LYS A 179 7.28 -3.12 13.50
C LYS A 179 7.92 -4.51 13.62
N ALA A 180 7.43 -5.49 12.87
CA ALA A 180 8.00 -6.83 12.86
C ALA A 180 9.44 -6.87 12.30
N ALA A 181 9.79 -5.94 11.41
CA ALA A 181 11.16 -5.75 10.91
C ALA A 181 12.05 -4.93 11.87
N GLY A 182 11.46 -4.26 12.85
CA GLY A 182 12.18 -3.36 13.77
C GLY A 182 12.55 -2.00 13.15
N VAL A 183 11.91 -1.62 12.04
CA VAL A 183 12.11 -0.32 11.39
C VAL A 183 11.13 0.73 11.94
N LYS A 184 11.41 2.02 11.73
CA LYS A 184 10.46 3.09 12.03
C LYS A 184 9.22 2.98 11.15
N THR A 185 8.06 3.40 11.68
CA THR A 185 6.78 3.26 10.99
C THR A 185 6.00 4.57 10.94
N VAL A 186 5.47 4.90 9.78
CA VAL A 186 4.60 6.06 9.54
C VAL A 186 3.29 5.60 8.91
N GLY A 187 2.19 5.81 9.63
CA GLY A 187 0.85 5.59 9.10
C GLY A 187 0.38 6.80 8.28
N LEU A 188 -0.25 6.55 7.13
CA LEU A 188 -0.79 7.59 6.23
C LEU A 188 -2.31 7.48 6.16
N LEU A 189 -3.02 8.61 6.28
CA LEU A 189 -4.49 8.67 6.26
C LEU A 189 -5.07 8.85 4.85
N SER A 190 -4.27 8.63 3.81
CA SER A 190 -4.67 8.79 2.40
C SER A 190 -5.41 7.58 1.82
N GLY A 191 -5.37 6.43 2.49
CA GLY A 191 -5.96 5.18 2.01
C GLY A 191 -7.33 4.84 2.57
N LEU A 192 -7.53 3.56 2.90
CA LEU A 192 -8.83 3.04 3.36
C LEU A 192 -8.98 2.99 4.88
N TYR A 193 -7.91 3.12 5.65
CA TYR A 193 -7.93 2.98 7.10
C TYR A 193 -8.16 4.33 7.79
N TYR A 194 -8.98 4.30 8.84
CA TYR A 194 -9.22 5.47 9.68
C TYR A 194 -8.10 5.65 10.70
N HIS A 195 -7.97 6.86 11.22
CA HIS A 195 -6.98 7.22 12.24
C HIS A 195 -6.99 6.25 13.44
N GLU A 196 -8.19 5.92 13.95
CA GLU A 196 -8.39 5.04 15.11
C GLU A 196 -7.92 3.60 14.86
N GLU A 197 -7.87 3.17 13.60
CA GLU A 197 -7.38 1.84 13.23
C GLU A 197 -5.86 1.82 13.18
N LEU A 198 -5.25 2.85 12.57
CA LEU A 198 -3.80 2.96 12.50
C LEU A 198 -3.16 3.20 13.88
N VAL A 199 -3.79 4.02 14.74
CA VAL A 199 -3.31 4.28 16.13
C VAL A 199 -3.21 3.00 16.94
N LYS A 200 -4.12 2.04 16.77
CA LYS A 200 -4.08 0.76 17.48
C LYS A 200 -2.82 -0.06 17.21
N GLU A 201 -2.21 0.15 16.04
CA GLU A 201 -0.95 -0.50 15.68
C GLU A 201 0.28 0.26 16.20
N GLU A 202 0.07 1.40 16.89
CA GLU A 202 1.11 2.21 17.53
C GLU A 202 2.28 2.56 16.59
N PRO A 203 2.04 3.21 15.43
CA PRO A 203 3.12 3.68 14.57
C PRO A 203 3.94 4.77 15.28
N ASP A 204 5.19 4.98 14.86
CA ASP A 204 6.01 6.08 15.39
C ASP A 204 5.42 7.45 15.05
N MET A 205 4.66 7.55 13.94
CA MET A 205 3.97 8.78 13.53
C MET A 205 2.76 8.47 12.63
N ILE A 206 1.78 9.36 12.64
CA ILE A 206 0.67 9.37 11.66
C ILE A 206 0.67 10.72 10.94
N LEU A 207 0.57 10.68 9.61
CA LEU A 207 0.50 11.84 8.73
C LEU A 207 -0.78 11.79 7.89
N SER A 208 -1.23 12.94 7.38
CA SER A 208 -2.41 13.00 6.50
C SER A 208 -2.21 12.22 5.20
N ASP A 209 -1.02 12.30 4.64
CA ASP A 209 -0.65 11.67 3.37
C ASP A 209 0.87 11.72 3.15
N LEU A 210 1.36 11.09 2.07
CA LEU A 210 2.78 11.01 1.74
C LEU A 210 3.43 12.39 1.51
N THR A 211 2.67 13.41 1.15
CA THR A 211 3.23 14.76 0.89
C THR A 211 3.80 15.44 2.14
N LYS A 212 3.42 14.95 3.32
CA LYS A 212 3.91 15.43 4.62
C LYS A 212 5.18 14.72 5.10
N LEU A 213 5.51 13.58 4.49
CA LEU A 213 6.69 12.82 4.90
C LEU A 213 8.00 13.58 4.70
N PRO A 214 8.23 14.33 3.60
CA PRO A 214 9.44 15.14 3.42
C PRO A 214 9.71 16.16 4.54
N ASP A 215 8.67 16.66 5.21
CA ASP A 215 8.77 17.68 6.26
C ASP A 215 9.33 17.10 7.58
N VAL A 216 9.21 15.78 7.77
CA VAL A 216 9.68 15.08 8.97
C VAL A 216 10.92 14.21 8.73
N ILE A 217 11.48 14.22 7.51
CA ILE A 217 12.75 13.57 7.14
C ILE A 217 13.85 14.64 7.02
N TYR A 218 15.03 14.37 7.61
CA TYR A 218 16.23 15.22 7.47
C TYR A 218 16.96 14.95 6.15
#